data_663aad06f271fe50d93c65da8e78c71e
#
_entry.id   663aad06f271fe50d93c65da8e78c71e
#
_cell.length_a   1.000
_cell.length_b   1.000
_cell.length_c   1.000
_cell.angle_alpha   90.00
_cell.angle_beta   90.00
_cell.angle_gamma   90.00
#
_symmetry.space_group_name_H-M   'P 1'
#
loop_
_entity.id
_entity.type
_entity.pdbx_description
1 polymer ?
#
loop_
_entity_poly.entity_id
_entity_poly.type
_entity_poly.pdbx_seq_one_letter_code
_entity_poly.pdbx_strand_id
1 'polypeptide(L)'
;MTVLAHAHGGDLDAIQRTYGIPKEEIIDFSGNINPLGFPKRAEDALKENLHLICTYPDKKYKALKQAIGTYTGADPSHIVVGNGSTELISTFIQTVHAKHSIIMGPAYSEYEREVSLGGGKFEYFPLKEEEDFKLNLPALLEALTPDVGMFVACNPNNPTGTAIRTEEMREILAHCKKIGASVMIDETYIEFSDILPEICSIPLVKEFDNLFVIRGTSKFFAAPGIRLGYGISSNQAFLDRFKTNTNPWSVNSLADFIGQHIFTDFAFHKKTQTLVSEERRKA
;
A
#
# COMPACT_ATOMS: atom_id res chain seq x y z
N MET A 1 5.88 9.50 26.65
CA MET A 1 4.68 9.72 25.83
C MET A 1 3.95 8.39 25.73
N THR A 2 2.72 8.32 26.22
CA THR A 2 1.88 7.11 26.10
C THR A 2 1.48 7.02 24.62
N VAL A 3 1.98 6.01 23.91
CA VAL A 3 1.49 5.72 22.56
C VAL A 3 0.02 5.38 22.70
N LEU A 4 -0.86 6.26 22.27
CA LEU A 4 -2.28 5.98 22.18
C LEU A 4 -2.42 4.74 21.30
N ALA A 5 -3.08 3.70 21.81
CA ALA A 5 -3.42 2.53 21.02
C ALA A 5 -4.35 3.00 19.90
N HIS A 6 -3.82 3.11 18.67
CA HIS A 6 -4.62 3.48 17.51
C HIS A 6 -5.62 2.35 17.25
N ALA A 7 -6.91 2.68 17.29
CA ALA A 7 -7.97 1.73 16.93
C ALA A 7 -7.95 1.57 15.41
N HIS A 8 -7.58 0.38 14.93
CA HIS A 8 -7.71 0.02 13.51
C HIS A 8 -9.11 -0.51 13.24
N GLY A 9 -9.65 -0.21 12.05
CA GLY A 9 -10.88 -0.84 11.56
C GLY A 9 -10.70 -2.36 11.38
N GLY A 10 -11.84 -3.10 11.36
CA GLY A 10 -11.86 -4.54 11.13
C GLY A 10 -11.62 -5.40 12.39
N ASP A 11 -11.49 -4.81 13.60
CA ASP A 11 -11.40 -5.60 14.84
C ASP A 11 -12.79 -6.01 15.37
N LEU A 12 -13.42 -6.95 14.64
CA LEU A 12 -14.75 -7.47 15.01
C LEU A 12 -14.74 -8.21 16.35
N ASP A 13 -13.60 -8.77 16.75
CA ASP A 13 -13.43 -9.41 18.06
C ASP A 13 -13.56 -8.41 19.21
N ALA A 14 -12.98 -7.23 19.07
CA ALA A 14 -13.12 -6.15 20.04
C ALA A 14 -14.56 -5.67 20.14
N ILE A 15 -15.24 -5.49 19.01
CA ILE A 15 -16.65 -5.08 18.96
C ILE A 15 -17.53 -6.14 19.63
N GLN A 16 -17.37 -7.42 19.30
CA GLN A 16 -18.11 -8.50 19.93
C GLN A 16 -17.89 -8.52 21.47
N ARG A 17 -16.65 -8.39 21.92
CA ARG A 17 -16.34 -8.35 23.37
C ARG A 17 -16.96 -7.14 24.07
N THR A 18 -16.97 -5.98 23.42
CA THR A 18 -17.41 -4.72 24.02
C THR A 18 -18.93 -4.59 24.06
N TYR A 19 -19.60 -5.00 22.98
CA TYR A 19 -21.03 -4.76 22.79
C TYR A 19 -21.88 -6.03 22.87
N GLY A 20 -21.27 -7.22 22.92
CA GLY A 20 -21.99 -8.50 22.96
C GLY A 20 -22.68 -8.88 21.65
N ILE A 21 -22.37 -8.19 20.53
CA ILE A 21 -22.95 -8.44 19.21
C ILE A 21 -22.17 -9.56 18.54
N PRO A 22 -22.82 -10.65 18.07
CA PRO A 22 -22.16 -11.70 17.29
C PRO A 22 -21.51 -11.11 16.02
N LYS A 23 -20.34 -11.64 15.63
CA LYS A 23 -19.61 -11.12 14.45
C LYS A 23 -20.44 -11.18 13.17
N GLU A 24 -21.27 -12.19 13.05
CA GLU A 24 -22.14 -12.44 11.88
C GLU A 24 -23.25 -11.39 11.74
N GLU A 25 -23.56 -10.68 12.83
CA GLU A 25 -24.57 -9.61 12.86
C GLU A 25 -23.95 -8.20 12.68
N ILE A 26 -22.61 -8.12 12.67
CA ILE A 26 -21.90 -6.84 12.52
C ILE A 26 -21.82 -6.46 11.04
N ILE A 27 -22.35 -5.31 10.66
CA ILE A 27 -22.10 -4.70 9.35
C ILE A 27 -20.85 -3.82 9.45
N ASP A 28 -19.73 -4.31 8.90
CA ASP A 28 -18.44 -3.64 9.00
C ASP A 28 -18.23 -2.61 7.89
N PHE A 29 -18.29 -1.32 8.25
CA PHE A 29 -17.94 -0.20 7.38
C PHE A 29 -16.48 0.28 7.57
N SER A 30 -15.69 -0.36 8.42
CA SER A 30 -14.34 0.10 8.77
C SER A 30 -13.23 -0.64 8.02
N GLY A 31 -13.51 -1.85 7.55
CA GLY A 31 -12.50 -2.72 6.93
C GLY A 31 -12.15 -2.34 5.49
N ASN A 32 -13.05 -1.72 4.74
CA ASN A 32 -12.91 -1.37 3.32
C ASN A 32 -12.46 -2.57 2.44
N ILE A 33 -12.99 -3.77 2.73
CA ILE A 33 -12.63 -5.00 2.04
C ILE A 33 -13.60 -5.23 0.88
N ASN A 34 -13.09 -5.76 -0.23
CA ASN A 34 -13.88 -6.11 -1.40
C ASN A 34 -15.09 -7.00 -1.04
N PRO A 35 -16.33 -6.57 -1.31
CA PRO A 35 -17.54 -7.32 -0.95
C PRO A 35 -17.71 -8.64 -1.71
N LEU A 36 -17.01 -8.86 -2.83
CA LEU A 36 -17.00 -10.14 -3.53
C LEU A 36 -16.29 -11.25 -2.76
N GLY A 37 -15.55 -10.90 -1.69
CA GLY A 37 -14.74 -11.85 -0.93
C GLY A 37 -13.49 -12.31 -1.69
N PHE A 38 -12.87 -13.37 -1.17
CA PHE A 38 -11.63 -13.91 -1.71
C PHE A 38 -11.84 -14.56 -3.10
N PRO A 39 -10.92 -14.37 -4.08
CA PRO A 39 -11.07 -14.91 -5.42
C PRO A 39 -11.23 -16.44 -5.43
N LYS A 40 -12.31 -16.94 -5.99
CA LYS A 40 -12.67 -18.38 -6.00
C LYS A 40 -11.58 -19.25 -6.60
N ARG A 41 -10.94 -18.80 -7.68
CA ARG A 41 -9.82 -19.50 -8.32
C ARG A 41 -8.64 -19.71 -7.36
N ALA A 42 -8.33 -18.69 -6.56
CA ALA A 42 -7.26 -18.77 -5.57
C ALA A 42 -7.65 -19.64 -4.36
N GLU A 43 -8.92 -19.58 -3.94
CA GLU A 43 -9.46 -20.43 -2.88
C GLU A 43 -9.37 -21.91 -3.23
N ASP A 44 -9.77 -22.29 -4.44
CA ASP A 44 -9.75 -23.67 -4.90
C ASP A 44 -8.31 -24.18 -5.03
N ALA A 45 -7.43 -23.37 -5.64
CA ALA A 45 -6.00 -23.70 -5.71
C ALA A 45 -5.37 -23.88 -4.33
N LEU A 46 -5.75 -23.04 -3.35
CA LEU A 46 -5.27 -23.15 -1.97
C LEU A 46 -5.67 -24.48 -1.31
N LYS A 47 -6.94 -24.88 -1.46
CA LYS A 47 -7.45 -26.14 -0.88
C LYS A 47 -6.68 -27.36 -1.34
N GLU A 48 -6.28 -27.38 -2.62
CA GLU A 48 -5.50 -28.46 -3.20
C GLU A 48 -4.02 -28.44 -2.80
N ASN A 49 -3.52 -27.29 -2.34
CA ASN A 49 -2.10 -27.07 -2.09
C ASN A 49 -1.78 -26.70 -0.62
N LEU A 50 -2.63 -27.03 0.34
CA LEU A 50 -2.38 -26.78 1.78
C LEU A 50 -1.07 -27.40 2.30
N HIS A 51 -0.57 -28.48 1.67
CA HIS A 51 0.72 -29.10 2.01
C HIS A 51 1.91 -28.13 1.90
N LEU A 52 1.79 -27.03 1.17
CA LEU A 52 2.82 -25.99 1.06
C LEU A 52 3.18 -25.35 2.40
N ILE A 53 2.30 -25.40 3.41
CA ILE A 53 2.63 -24.93 4.78
C ILE A 53 3.83 -25.65 5.40
N CYS A 54 4.18 -26.84 4.91
CA CYS A 54 5.29 -27.65 5.42
C CYS A 54 6.64 -27.30 4.77
N THR A 55 6.67 -26.32 3.86
CA THR A 55 7.88 -25.96 3.10
C THR A 55 8.15 -24.46 3.13
N TYR A 56 9.41 -24.05 3.09
CA TYR A 56 9.75 -22.65 2.87
C TYR A 56 9.46 -22.24 1.41
N PRO A 57 9.02 -20.99 1.17
CA PRO A 57 8.86 -20.48 -0.20
C PRO A 57 10.22 -20.26 -0.89
N ASP A 58 10.20 -19.98 -2.19
CA ASP A 58 11.40 -19.50 -2.89
C ASP A 58 11.93 -18.23 -2.24
N LYS A 59 13.15 -18.26 -1.72
CA LYS A 59 13.80 -17.12 -1.06
C LYS A 59 13.81 -15.84 -1.92
N LYS A 60 13.75 -15.98 -3.24
CA LYS A 60 13.74 -14.86 -4.20
C LYS A 60 12.34 -14.51 -4.70
N TYR A 61 11.32 -15.31 -4.38
CA TYR A 61 9.93 -15.12 -4.80
C TYR A 61 9.78 -14.85 -6.32
N LYS A 62 10.52 -15.60 -7.15
CA LYS A 62 10.62 -15.31 -8.58
C LYS A 62 9.28 -15.40 -9.30
N ALA A 63 8.51 -16.46 -9.07
CA ALA A 63 7.22 -16.66 -9.70
C ALA A 63 6.19 -15.60 -9.25
N LEU A 64 6.17 -15.25 -7.95
CA LEU A 64 5.34 -14.20 -7.40
C LEU A 64 5.67 -12.83 -8.04
N LYS A 65 6.96 -12.47 -8.10
CA LYS A 65 7.40 -11.21 -8.72
C LYS A 65 7.06 -11.15 -10.21
N GLN A 66 7.14 -12.27 -10.91
CA GLN A 66 6.72 -12.36 -12.30
C GLN A 66 5.21 -12.11 -12.44
N ALA A 67 4.38 -12.71 -11.57
CA ALA A 67 2.94 -12.49 -11.54
C ALA A 67 2.59 -11.02 -11.25
N ILE A 68 3.26 -10.40 -10.27
CA ILE A 68 3.10 -8.97 -9.95
C ILE A 68 3.55 -8.12 -11.15
N GLY A 69 4.67 -8.45 -11.79
CA GLY A 69 5.14 -7.75 -12.99
C GLY A 69 4.14 -7.80 -14.14
N THR A 70 3.54 -8.97 -14.38
CA THR A 70 2.47 -9.13 -15.38
C THR A 70 1.24 -8.29 -15.03
N TYR A 71 0.88 -8.23 -13.75
CA TYR A 71 -0.26 -7.46 -13.26
C TYR A 71 -0.06 -5.95 -13.35
N THR A 72 1.14 -5.47 -13.01
CA THR A 72 1.43 -4.04 -12.85
C THR A 72 2.14 -3.41 -14.05
N GLY A 73 2.72 -4.20 -14.93
CA GLY A 73 3.64 -3.73 -15.99
C GLY A 73 5.05 -3.35 -15.50
N ALA A 74 5.35 -3.60 -14.23
CA ALA A 74 6.67 -3.34 -13.67
C ALA A 74 7.68 -4.46 -14.01
N ASP A 75 8.97 -4.10 -14.07
CA ASP A 75 10.04 -5.09 -14.16
C ASP A 75 10.10 -5.91 -12.86
N PRO A 76 10.11 -7.25 -12.92
CA PRO A 76 10.21 -8.09 -11.72
C PRO A 76 11.47 -7.83 -10.87
N SER A 77 12.55 -7.30 -11.45
CA SER A 77 13.76 -6.91 -10.72
C SER A 77 13.56 -5.67 -9.82
N HIS A 78 12.61 -4.83 -10.15
CA HIS A 78 12.21 -3.63 -9.40
C HIS A 78 11.23 -3.93 -8.26
N ILE A 79 10.78 -5.19 -8.12
CA ILE A 79 9.75 -5.58 -7.16
C ILE A 79 10.39 -6.19 -5.90
N VAL A 80 9.93 -5.72 -4.75
CA VAL A 80 10.11 -6.39 -3.45
C VAL A 80 8.76 -6.83 -2.92
N VAL A 81 8.74 -7.91 -2.14
CA VAL A 81 7.53 -8.43 -1.50
C VAL A 81 7.69 -8.41 0.01
N GLY A 82 6.58 -8.31 0.74
CA GLY A 82 6.59 -8.25 2.20
C GLY A 82 5.34 -8.83 2.83
N ASN A 83 5.40 -9.02 4.13
CA ASN A 83 4.32 -9.54 4.98
C ASN A 83 3.21 -8.46 5.17
N GLY A 84 2.47 -8.18 4.10
CA GLY A 84 1.54 -7.07 3.99
C GLY A 84 2.23 -5.73 3.68
N SER A 85 1.43 -4.73 3.35
CA SER A 85 1.94 -3.37 3.12
C SER A 85 2.59 -2.76 4.36
N THR A 86 2.16 -3.14 5.57
CA THR A 86 2.71 -2.62 6.83
C THR A 86 4.20 -2.93 6.99
N GLU A 87 4.66 -4.15 6.66
CA GLU A 87 6.09 -4.46 6.68
C GLU A 87 6.87 -3.62 5.66
N LEU A 88 6.28 -3.39 4.48
CA LEU A 88 6.91 -2.57 3.44
C LEU A 88 7.04 -1.10 3.86
N ILE A 89 6.02 -0.55 4.52
CA ILE A 89 6.04 0.81 5.10
C ILE A 89 7.16 0.91 6.13
N SER A 90 7.18 -0.01 7.11
CA SER A 90 8.18 -0.03 8.17
C SER A 90 9.60 -0.16 7.60
N THR A 91 9.82 -1.12 6.69
CA THR A 91 11.14 -1.35 6.08
C THR A 91 11.59 -0.17 5.21
N PHE A 92 10.65 0.48 4.48
CA PHE A 92 10.96 1.69 3.71
C PHE A 92 11.45 2.81 4.64
N ILE A 93 10.69 3.13 5.67
CA ILE A 93 11.00 4.20 6.63
C ILE A 93 12.34 3.94 7.31
N GLN A 94 12.59 2.71 7.76
CA GLN A 94 13.87 2.30 8.34
C GLN A 94 15.03 2.39 7.35
N THR A 95 14.81 2.06 6.08
CA THR A 95 15.84 2.09 5.04
C THR A 95 16.22 3.52 4.64
N VAL A 96 15.23 4.41 4.55
CA VAL A 96 15.44 5.84 4.25
C VAL A 96 16.02 6.56 5.46
N HIS A 97 15.51 6.27 6.66
CA HIS A 97 15.95 6.82 7.94
C HIS A 97 16.02 8.36 7.93
N ALA A 98 14.96 9.00 7.41
CA ALA A 98 14.88 10.45 7.33
C ALA A 98 14.74 11.08 8.73
N LYS A 99 15.47 12.17 8.97
CA LYS A 99 15.35 12.95 10.22
C LYS A 99 14.05 13.74 10.27
N HIS A 100 13.60 14.25 9.13
CA HIS A 100 12.37 15.01 8.96
C HIS A 100 11.57 14.46 7.79
N SER A 101 10.28 14.28 8.00
CA SER A 101 9.35 13.70 7.03
C SER A 101 8.09 14.56 6.94
N ILE A 102 7.55 14.70 5.73
CA ILE A 102 6.21 15.24 5.51
C ILE A 102 5.27 14.08 5.15
N ILE A 103 4.15 14.01 5.85
CA ILE A 103 3.08 13.04 5.60
C ILE A 103 1.85 13.82 5.13
N MET A 104 1.31 13.50 3.96
CA MET A 104 0.06 14.08 3.49
C MET A 104 -1.10 13.56 4.35
N GLY A 105 -1.86 14.44 4.98
CA GLY A 105 -2.91 14.09 5.93
C GLY A 105 -4.25 14.74 5.68
N PRO A 106 -5.36 14.18 6.23
CA PRO A 106 -5.40 13.02 7.13
C PRO A 106 -4.93 11.74 6.45
N ALA A 107 -4.30 10.83 7.19
CA ALA A 107 -3.64 9.66 6.65
C ALA A 107 -3.76 8.42 7.56
N TYR A 108 -3.30 7.29 7.06
CA TYR A 108 -3.16 6.06 7.83
C TYR A 108 -2.10 6.23 8.93
N SER A 109 -2.47 5.94 10.17
CA SER A 109 -1.66 6.21 11.37
C SER A 109 -0.34 5.45 11.44
N GLU A 110 -0.18 4.37 10.68
CA GLU A 110 1.09 3.62 10.67
C GLU A 110 2.25 4.42 10.09
N TYR A 111 2.01 5.41 9.23
CA TYR A 111 3.10 6.23 8.69
C TYR A 111 3.79 7.03 9.80
N GLU A 112 3.00 7.77 10.61
CA GLU A 112 3.53 8.55 11.73
C GLU A 112 4.17 7.68 12.80
N ARG A 113 3.52 6.53 13.08
CA ARG A 113 4.01 5.55 14.04
C ARG A 113 5.40 5.04 13.64
N GLU A 114 5.58 4.60 12.40
CA GLU A 114 6.85 4.05 11.93
C GLU A 114 7.96 5.12 11.85
N VAL A 115 7.63 6.35 11.45
CA VAL A 115 8.59 7.49 11.50
C VAL A 115 9.05 7.73 12.93
N SER A 116 8.10 7.75 13.88
CA SER A 116 8.41 7.98 15.30
C SER A 116 9.25 6.86 15.91
N LEU A 117 8.95 5.61 15.59
CA LEU A 117 9.72 4.43 16.02
C LEU A 117 11.16 4.45 15.46
N GLY A 118 11.33 4.96 14.24
CA GLY A 118 12.63 5.17 13.62
C GLY A 118 13.42 6.37 14.19
N GLY A 119 12.87 7.11 15.15
CA GLY A 119 13.49 8.29 15.75
C GLY A 119 13.45 9.54 14.86
N GLY A 120 12.71 9.51 13.77
CA GLY A 120 12.45 10.67 12.90
C GLY A 120 11.38 11.60 13.46
N LYS A 121 11.35 12.82 12.95
CA LYS A 121 10.25 13.78 13.14
C LYS A 121 9.37 13.79 11.91
N PHE A 122 8.09 14.07 12.10
CA PHE A 122 7.17 14.27 11.00
C PHE A 122 6.30 15.50 11.20
N GLU A 123 5.82 16.03 10.10
CA GLU A 123 4.78 17.04 10.04
C GLU A 123 3.71 16.60 9.05
N TYR A 124 2.45 16.92 9.34
CA TYR A 124 1.38 16.72 8.39
C TYR A 124 1.28 17.89 7.42
N PHE A 125 1.27 17.58 6.11
CA PHE A 125 0.74 18.50 5.11
C PHE A 125 -0.78 18.30 5.05
N PRO A 126 -1.61 19.26 5.49
CA PRO A 126 -3.04 19.05 5.62
C PRO A 126 -3.76 19.18 4.27
N LEU A 127 -4.56 18.18 3.94
CA LEU A 127 -5.63 18.32 2.97
C LEU A 127 -6.83 18.95 3.69
N LYS A 128 -7.34 20.05 3.18
CA LYS A 128 -8.34 20.86 3.88
C LYS A 128 -9.74 20.61 3.38
N GLU A 129 -10.72 20.62 4.29
CA GLU A 129 -12.14 20.44 3.97
C GLU A 129 -12.65 21.54 3.05
N GLU A 130 -12.25 22.79 3.27
CA GLU A 130 -12.60 23.94 2.42
C GLU A 130 -12.05 23.85 1.00
N GLU A 131 -11.09 22.96 0.73
CA GLU A 131 -10.54 22.65 -0.59
C GLU A 131 -11.04 21.28 -1.10
N ASP A 132 -12.15 20.73 -0.55
CA ASP A 132 -12.67 19.39 -0.84
C ASP A 132 -11.60 18.29 -0.63
N PHE A 133 -10.69 18.45 0.31
CA PHE A 133 -9.52 17.61 0.55
C PHE A 133 -8.65 17.38 -0.69
N LYS A 134 -8.70 18.27 -1.67
CA LYS A 134 -7.83 18.21 -2.85
C LYS A 134 -6.43 18.73 -2.50
N LEU A 135 -5.44 18.24 -3.24
CA LEU A 135 -4.06 18.70 -3.08
C LEU A 135 -3.91 20.16 -3.54
N ASN A 136 -3.36 20.99 -2.67
CA ASN A 136 -2.81 22.29 -3.03
C ASN A 136 -1.33 22.10 -3.39
N LEU A 137 -1.05 21.77 -4.65
CA LEU A 137 0.30 21.44 -5.11
C LEU A 137 1.32 22.55 -4.87
N PRO A 138 1.07 23.85 -5.17
CA PRO A 138 2.02 24.91 -4.86
C PRO A 138 2.39 24.97 -3.37
N ALA A 139 1.41 24.86 -2.48
CA ALA A 139 1.64 24.87 -1.04
C ALA A 139 2.44 23.63 -0.57
N LEU A 140 2.20 22.45 -1.15
CA LEU A 140 2.98 21.26 -0.87
C LEU A 140 4.44 21.45 -1.29
N LEU A 141 4.70 21.96 -2.50
CA LEU A 141 6.06 22.17 -2.98
C LEU A 141 6.81 23.19 -2.13
N GLU A 142 6.12 24.20 -1.59
CA GLU A 142 6.72 25.17 -0.65
C GLU A 142 7.06 24.53 0.70
N ALA A 143 6.21 23.60 1.19
CA ALA A 143 6.45 22.87 2.44
C ALA A 143 7.58 21.83 2.32
N LEU A 144 7.86 21.31 1.14
CA LEU A 144 8.94 20.37 0.86
C LEU A 144 10.29 21.11 0.77
N THR A 145 10.82 21.51 1.93
CA THR A 145 12.08 22.23 2.08
C THR A 145 13.29 21.30 2.05
N PRO A 146 14.54 21.82 1.86
CA PRO A 146 15.75 20.97 1.74
C PRO A 146 16.11 20.12 2.98
N ASP A 147 15.53 20.37 4.14
CA ASP A 147 15.69 19.54 5.34
C ASP A 147 14.73 18.34 5.39
N VAL A 148 13.72 18.29 4.51
CA VAL A 148 12.82 17.15 4.37
C VAL A 148 13.53 16.03 3.63
N GLY A 149 13.70 14.89 4.33
CA GLY A 149 14.34 13.70 3.75
C GLY A 149 13.34 12.66 3.19
N MET A 150 12.05 12.80 3.53
CA MET A 150 11.03 11.84 3.09
C MET A 150 9.66 12.51 2.95
N PHE A 151 8.95 12.18 1.88
CA PHE A 151 7.53 12.49 1.68
C PHE A 151 6.72 11.21 1.59
N VAL A 152 5.58 11.15 2.28
CA VAL A 152 4.67 10.01 2.30
C VAL A 152 3.26 10.45 1.95
N ALA A 153 2.63 9.76 0.99
CA ALA A 153 1.23 9.98 0.64
C ALA A 153 0.52 8.66 0.31
N CYS A 154 -0.78 8.60 0.62
CA CYS A 154 -1.68 7.55 0.12
C CYS A 154 -2.40 8.08 -1.13
N ASN A 155 -2.42 7.31 -2.21
CA ASN A 155 -3.04 7.74 -3.48
C ASN A 155 -3.78 6.58 -4.18
N PRO A 156 -5.13 6.58 -4.22
CA PRO A 156 -6.07 7.53 -3.59
C PRO A 156 -5.94 7.60 -2.07
N ASN A 157 -6.18 8.79 -1.52
CA ASN A 157 -5.99 9.00 -0.10
C ASN A 157 -7.06 8.31 0.75
N ASN A 158 -6.65 7.71 1.83
CA ASN A 158 -7.50 7.20 2.90
C ASN A 158 -7.33 8.13 4.13
N PRO A 159 -8.41 8.84 4.60
CA PRO A 159 -9.82 8.52 4.39
C PRO A 159 -10.55 9.37 3.33
N THR A 160 -9.93 10.38 2.72
CA THR A 160 -10.65 11.40 1.94
C THR A 160 -11.17 10.93 0.58
N GLY A 161 -10.55 9.87 0.01
CA GLY A 161 -10.90 9.36 -1.32
C GLY A 161 -10.39 10.23 -2.49
N THR A 162 -9.74 11.35 -2.20
CA THR A 162 -9.14 12.23 -3.21
C THR A 162 -7.86 11.63 -3.78
N ALA A 163 -7.45 12.04 -4.97
CA ALA A 163 -6.28 11.48 -5.63
C ALA A 163 -5.41 12.58 -6.25
N ILE A 164 -4.10 12.33 -6.23
CA ILE A 164 -3.08 13.11 -6.93
C ILE A 164 -2.98 12.56 -8.36
N ARG A 165 -3.05 13.43 -9.36
CA ARG A 165 -2.89 13.03 -10.75
C ARG A 165 -1.42 12.79 -11.10
N THR A 166 -1.19 12.00 -12.13
CA THR A 166 0.17 11.61 -12.56
C THR A 166 1.04 12.84 -12.90
N GLU A 167 0.46 13.90 -13.46
CA GLU A 167 1.17 15.15 -13.76
C GLU A 167 1.63 15.85 -12.49
N GLU A 168 0.75 16.01 -11.51
CA GLU A 168 1.07 16.58 -10.19
C GLU A 168 2.12 15.72 -9.46
N MET A 169 1.97 14.40 -9.55
CA MET A 169 2.94 13.46 -8.96
C MET A 169 4.33 13.63 -9.58
N ARG A 170 4.45 13.88 -10.91
CA ARG A 170 5.74 14.18 -11.53
C ARG A 170 6.40 15.42 -10.96
N GLU A 171 5.62 16.48 -10.72
CA GLU A 171 6.16 17.72 -10.14
C GLU A 171 6.66 17.48 -8.71
N ILE A 172 5.89 16.75 -7.89
CA ILE A 172 6.29 16.36 -6.54
C ILE A 172 7.59 15.55 -6.56
N LEU A 173 7.66 14.52 -7.41
CA LEU A 173 8.82 13.64 -7.52
C LEU A 173 10.08 14.39 -7.98
N ALA A 174 9.92 15.27 -8.96
CA ALA A 174 11.02 16.11 -9.46
C ALA A 174 11.52 17.07 -8.37
N HIS A 175 10.62 17.70 -7.62
CA HIS A 175 10.97 18.57 -6.52
C HIS A 175 11.68 17.80 -5.40
N CYS A 176 11.11 16.68 -4.95
CA CYS A 176 11.71 15.80 -3.94
C CYS A 176 13.10 15.31 -4.38
N LYS A 177 13.27 14.93 -5.65
CA LYS A 177 14.58 14.52 -6.18
C LYS A 177 15.60 15.65 -6.10
N LYS A 178 15.20 16.89 -6.40
CA LYS A 178 16.07 18.08 -6.32
C LYS A 178 16.57 18.35 -4.90
N ILE A 179 15.73 18.13 -3.89
CA ILE A 179 16.11 18.33 -2.48
C ILE A 179 16.70 17.06 -1.83
N GLY A 180 16.79 15.95 -2.55
CA GLY A 180 17.33 14.68 -2.03
C GLY A 180 16.35 13.86 -1.18
N ALA A 181 15.05 14.17 -1.23
CA ALA A 181 14.02 13.45 -0.49
C ALA A 181 13.55 12.17 -1.21
N SER A 182 13.35 11.10 -0.45
CA SER A 182 12.68 9.87 -0.89
C SER A 182 11.17 10.02 -0.81
N VAL A 183 10.45 9.40 -1.74
CA VAL A 183 8.98 9.47 -1.81
C VAL A 183 8.38 8.07 -1.71
N MET A 184 7.45 7.87 -0.77
CA MET A 184 6.64 6.67 -0.66
C MET A 184 5.19 6.99 -1.01
N ILE A 185 4.65 6.25 -2.00
CA ILE A 185 3.24 6.36 -2.39
C ILE A 185 2.54 5.03 -2.09
N ASP A 186 1.57 5.07 -1.19
CA ASP A 186 0.73 3.93 -0.87
C ASP A 186 -0.50 3.91 -1.78
N GLU A 187 -0.52 2.96 -2.70
CA GLU A 187 -1.59 2.75 -3.67
C GLU A 187 -2.53 1.60 -3.27
N THR A 188 -2.70 1.33 -1.98
CA THR A 188 -3.52 0.21 -1.47
C THR A 188 -4.97 0.23 -1.98
N TYR A 189 -5.50 1.38 -2.37
CA TYR A 189 -6.88 1.53 -2.85
C TYR A 189 -7.01 1.84 -4.34
N ILE A 190 -5.91 1.86 -5.08
CA ILE A 190 -5.90 2.36 -6.47
C ILE A 190 -6.77 1.53 -7.41
N GLU A 191 -6.83 0.21 -7.21
CA GLU A 191 -7.59 -0.70 -8.05
C GLU A 191 -9.11 -0.44 -8.02
N PHE A 192 -9.60 0.22 -6.98
CA PHE A 192 -11.01 0.63 -6.87
C PHE A 192 -11.35 1.90 -7.65
N SER A 193 -10.35 2.59 -8.20
CA SER A 193 -10.55 3.86 -8.91
C SER A 193 -10.96 3.66 -10.37
N ASP A 194 -11.95 4.44 -10.82
CA ASP A 194 -12.35 4.49 -12.22
C ASP A 194 -11.33 5.23 -13.11
N ILE A 195 -10.46 6.05 -12.50
CA ILE A 195 -9.41 6.82 -13.17
C ILE A 195 -8.00 6.28 -12.89
N LEU A 196 -7.88 4.98 -12.62
CA LEU A 196 -6.59 4.34 -12.27
C LEU A 196 -5.43 4.75 -13.19
N PRO A 197 -5.56 4.77 -14.53
CA PRO A 197 -4.45 5.14 -15.41
C PRO A 197 -3.95 6.58 -15.22
N GLU A 198 -4.83 7.48 -14.74
CA GLU A 198 -4.52 8.90 -14.56
C GLU A 198 -3.83 9.21 -13.22
N ILE A 199 -3.85 8.25 -12.27
CA ILE A 199 -3.35 8.45 -10.91
C ILE A 199 -2.29 7.42 -10.49
N CYS A 200 -2.00 6.41 -11.32
CA CYS A 200 -1.04 5.36 -11.04
C CYS A 200 0.40 5.86 -11.09
N SER A 201 1.13 5.69 -9.99
CA SER A 201 2.53 6.12 -9.88
C SER A 201 3.52 5.06 -10.38
N ILE A 202 3.11 3.81 -10.59
CA ILE A 202 4.02 2.74 -11.03
C ILE A 202 4.78 3.07 -12.32
N PRO A 203 4.16 3.64 -13.39
CA PRO A 203 4.91 4.02 -14.58
C PRO A 203 6.04 5.01 -14.32
N LEU A 204 5.87 5.88 -13.31
CA LEU A 204 6.85 6.92 -12.94
C LEU A 204 8.11 6.34 -12.28
N VAL A 205 8.08 5.11 -11.80
CA VAL A 205 9.26 4.43 -11.25
C VAL A 205 10.43 4.37 -12.23
N LYS A 206 10.15 4.35 -13.54
CA LYS A 206 11.19 4.36 -14.59
C LYS A 206 11.86 5.73 -14.76
N GLU A 207 11.16 6.81 -14.37
CA GLU A 207 11.61 8.19 -14.51
C GLU A 207 12.28 8.70 -13.20
N PHE A 208 11.81 8.19 -12.06
CA PHE A 208 12.19 8.70 -10.73
C PHE A 208 12.69 7.59 -9.82
N ASP A 209 13.98 7.58 -9.57
CA ASP A 209 14.67 6.63 -8.69
C ASP A 209 14.50 6.95 -7.19
N ASN A 210 13.92 8.10 -6.83
CA ASN A 210 13.51 8.45 -5.49
C ASN A 210 12.10 8.02 -5.11
N LEU A 211 11.39 7.30 -6.02
CA LEU A 211 10.02 6.81 -5.81
C LEU A 211 10.02 5.35 -5.34
N PHE A 212 9.19 5.08 -4.33
CA PHE A 212 8.79 3.74 -3.90
C PHE A 212 7.26 3.66 -3.83
N VAL A 213 6.65 2.81 -4.65
CA VAL A 213 5.20 2.59 -4.68
C VAL A 213 4.89 1.31 -3.92
N ILE A 214 3.90 1.36 -3.02
CA ILE A 214 3.44 0.20 -2.23
C ILE A 214 2.02 -0.15 -2.63
N ARG A 215 1.72 -1.45 -2.72
CA ARG A 215 0.35 -2.02 -2.80
C ARG A 215 0.21 -3.24 -1.93
N GLY A 216 -1.02 -3.57 -1.55
CA GLY A 216 -1.33 -4.73 -0.72
C GLY A 216 -2.50 -5.54 -1.25
N THR A 217 -2.64 -6.78 -0.76
CA THR A 217 -3.73 -7.69 -1.16
C THR A 217 -4.94 -7.63 -0.23
N SER A 218 -4.85 -6.86 0.85
CA SER A 218 -5.85 -6.84 1.92
C SER A 218 -7.21 -6.32 1.50
N LYS A 219 -7.26 -5.36 0.57
CA LYS A 219 -8.48 -4.62 0.23
C LYS A 219 -9.12 -5.15 -1.05
N PHE A 220 -8.50 -4.90 -2.20
CA PHE A 220 -9.03 -5.28 -3.51
C PHE A 220 -9.17 -6.78 -3.69
N PHE A 221 -8.24 -7.58 -3.19
CA PHE A 221 -8.28 -9.04 -3.28
C PHE A 221 -8.98 -9.72 -2.09
N ALA A 222 -9.54 -8.95 -1.16
CA ALA A 222 -10.19 -9.46 0.05
C ALA A 222 -9.34 -10.48 0.82
N ALA A 223 -8.02 -10.26 0.89
CA ALA A 223 -7.07 -11.21 1.48
C ALA A 223 -6.23 -10.61 2.64
N PRO A 224 -6.84 -9.95 3.65
CA PRO A 224 -6.08 -9.34 4.74
C PRO A 224 -5.31 -10.37 5.58
N GLY A 225 -5.85 -11.58 5.75
CA GLY A 225 -5.25 -12.66 6.54
C GLY A 225 -4.04 -13.33 5.89
N ILE A 226 -3.88 -13.22 4.57
CA ILE A 226 -2.74 -13.79 3.82
C ILE A 226 -1.45 -13.04 4.09
N ARG A 227 -1.55 -11.76 4.45
CA ARG A 227 -0.39 -10.90 4.75
C ARG A 227 0.58 -10.80 3.57
N LEU A 228 0.10 -10.36 2.41
CA LEU A 228 0.91 -10.12 1.23
C LEU A 228 0.81 -8.66 0.78
N GLY A 229 1.97 -8.07 0.53
CA GLY A 229 2.13 -6.77 -0.11
C GLY A 229 3.35 -6.77 -1.02
N TYR A 230 3.45 -5.75 -1.86
CA TYR A 230 4.61 -5.55 -2.70
C TYR A 230 4.94 -4.06 -2.84
N GLY A 231 6.24 -3.80 -3.05
CA GLY A 231 6.77 -2.47 -3.31
C GLY A 231 7.55 -2.45 -4.62
N ILE A 232 7.56 -1.31 -5.29
CA ILE A 232 8.20 -1.13 -6.60
C ILE A 232 9.08 0.12 -6.59
N SER A 233 10.35 -0.02 -6.96
CA SER A 233 11.30 1.07 -7.19
C SER A 233 12.32 0.68 -8.24
N SER A 234 12.82 1.62 -9.02
CA SER A 234 13.94 1.39 -9.95
C SER A 234 15.33 1.60 -9.33
N ASN A 235 15.38 2.11 -8.10
CA ASN A 235 16.64 2.38 -7.41
C ASN A 235 17.25 1.09 -6.85
N GLN A 236 18.17 0.49 -7.59
CA GLN A 236 18.79 -0.78 -7.19
C GLN A 236 19.56 -0.68 -5.86
N ALA A 237 20.26 0.41 -5.63
CA ALA A 237 21.00 0.62 -4.37
C ALA A 237 20.04 0.73 -3.16
N PHE A 238 18.88 1.36 -3.34
CA PHE A 238 17.82 1.38 -2.34
C PHE A 238 17.25 -0.03 -2.12
N LEU A 239 16.89 -0.75 -3.20
CA LEU A 239 16.33 -2.10 -3.11
C LEU A 239 17.28 -3.09 -2.42
N ASP A 240 18.60 -2.96 -2.59
CA ASP A 240 19.56 -3.82 -1.94
C ASP A 240 19.67 -3.53 -0.44
N ARG A 241 19.63 -2.26 -0.03
CA ARG A 241 19.50 -1.88 1.39
C ARG A 241 18.17 -2.34 1.99
N PHE A 242 17.07 -2.18 1.25
CA PHE A 242 15.74 -2.62 1.65
C PHE A 242 15.73 -4.13 1.96
N LYS A 243 16.29 -4.95 1.07
CA LYS A 243 16.41 -6.41 1.26
C LYS A 243 17.26 -6.78 2.49
N THR A 244 18.26 -5.97 2.83
CA THR A 244 19.08 -6.19 4.03
C THR A 244 18.27 -5.96 5.32
N ASN A 245 17.30 -5.06 5.28
CA ASN A 245 16.43 -4.73 6.41
C ASN A 245 15.17 -5.64 6.47
N THR A 246 14.96 -6.50 5.48
CA THR A 246 13.81 -7.41 5.44
C THR A 246 14.18 -8.77 6.05
N ASN A 247 13.29 -9.35 6.85
CA ASN A 247 13.48 -10.69 7.39
C ASN A 247 13.48 -11.75 6.26
N PRO A 248 14.36 -12.77 6.32
CA PRO A 248 14.30 -13.90 5.40
C PRO A 248 12.94 -14.59 5.49
N TRP A 249 12.36 -14.96 4.35
CA TRP A 249 11.05 -15.62 4.28
C TRP A 249 9.90 -14.87 4.99
N SER A 250 9.93 -13.54 4.98
CA SER A 250 8.86 -12.72 5.58
C SER A 250 7.50 -13.00 4.95
N VAL A 251 7.45 -13.28 3.65
CA VAL A 251 6.24 -13.75 2.97
C VAL A 251 6.15 -15.27 3.09
N ASN A 252 5.06 -15.77 3.65
CA ASN A 252 4.84 -17.19 3.87
C ASN A 252 4.53 -17.95 2.57
N SER A 253 4.65 -19.29 2.59
CA SER A 253 4.49 -20.15 1.40
C SER A 253 3.10 -20.06 0.77
N LEU A 254 2.05 -19.91 1.58
CA LEU A 254 0.68 -19.76 1.07
C LEU A 254 0.49 -18.41 0.40
N ALA A 255 1.06 -17.35 0.96
CA ALA A 255 1.01 -16.01 0.37
C ALA A 255 1.79 -15.94 -0.95
N ASP A 256 2.97 -16.56 -1.03
CA ASP A 256 3.75 -16.69 -2.27
C ASP A 256 2.94 -17.42 -3.35
N PHE A 257 2.35 -18.57 -3.00
CA PHE A 257 1.53 -19.36 -3.93
C PHE A 257 0.26 -18.62 -4.36
N ILE A 258 -0.49 -18.07 -3.41
CA ILE A 258 -1.75 -17.37 -3.68
C ILE A 258 -1.54 -16.11 -4.52
N GLY A 259 -0.47 -15.36 -4.25
CA GLY A 259 -0.14 -14.17 -5.03
C GLY A 259 -0.03 -14.47 -6.52
N GLN A 260 0.55 -15.62 -6.90
CA GLN A 260 0.64 -16.04 -8.31
C GLN A 260 -0.73 -16.25 -8.97
N HIS A 261 -1.76 -16.57 -8.18
CA HIS A 261 -3.12 -16.80 -8.68
C HIS A 261 -3.95 -15.52 -8.70
N ILE A 262 -3.92 -14.72 -7.63
CA ILE A 262 -4.77 -13.51 -7.53
C ILE A 262 -4.32 -12.41 -8.51
N PHE A 263 -3.01 -12.20 -8.70
CA PHE A 263 -2.50 -11.19 -9.64
C PHE A 263 -2.75 -11.54 -11.11
N THR A 264 -3.04 -12.80 -11.42
CA THR A 264 -3.36 -13.26 -12.78
C THR A 264 -4.85 -13.53 -13.02
N ASP A 265 -5.72 -13.27 -12.04
CA ASP A 265 -7.18 -13.45 -12.17
C ASP A 265 -7.85 -12.17 -12.70
N PHE A 266 -7.59 -11.83 -13.95
CA PHE A 266 -8.13 -10.63 -14.59
C PHE A 266 -9.67 -10.62 -14.67
N ALA A 267 -10.33 -11.80 -14.64
CA ALA A 267 -11.78 -11.87 -14.59
C ALA A 267 -12.34 -11.36 -13.26
N PHE A 268 -11.71 -11.74 -12.15
CA PHE A 268 -12.04 -11.23 -10.82
C PHE A 268 -11.78 -9.72 -10.73
N HIS A 269 -10.64 -9.24 -11.25
CA HIS A 269 -10.31 -7.81 -11.24
C HIS A 269 -11.40 -6.99 -11.93
N LYS A 270 -11.77 -7.37 -13.15
CA LYS A 270 -12.82 -6.69 -13.91
C LYS A 270 -14.17 -6.73 -13.21
N LYS A 271 -14.55 -7.88 -12.65
CA LYS A 271 -15.81 -8.05 -11.91
C LYS A 271 -15.87 -7.12 -10.70
N THR A 272 -14.78 -7.01 -9.94
CA THR A 272 -14.66 -6.11 -8.79
C THR A 272 -14.80 -4.65 -9.21
N GLN A 273 -14.05 -4.21 -10.21
CA GLN A 273 -14.08 -2.83 -10.70
C GLN A 273 -15.47 -2.44 -11.19
N THR A 274 -16.13 -3.32 -11.95
CA THR A 274 -17.50 -3.10 -12.42
C THR A 274 -18.46 -2.91 -11.25
N LEU A 275 -18.45 -3.84 -10.29
CA LEU A 275 -19.32 -3.78 -9.11
C LEU A 275 -19.11 -2.46 -8.33
N VAL A 276 -17.87 -2.13 -8.00
CA VAL A 276 -17.56 -0.94 -7.20
C VAL A 276 -17.95 0.34 -7.94
N SER A 277 -17.70 0.43 -9.25
CA SER A 277 -18.10 1.58 -10.07
C SER A 277 -19.62 1.73 -10.14
N GLU A 278 -20.36 0.62 -10.27
CA GLU A 278 -21.82 0.63 -10.31
C GLU A 278 -22.43 1.05 -8.96
N GLU A 279 -21.95 0.49 -7.85
CA GLU A 279 -22.45 0.81 -6.51
C GLU A 279 -22.12 2.25 -6.09
N ARG A 280 -20.91 2.74 -6.42
CA ARG A 280 -20.53 4.14 -6.18
C ARG A 280 -21.46 5.14 -6.85
N ARG A 281 -22.01 4.82 -8.05
CA ARG A 281 -22.95 5.70 -8.74
C ARG A 281 -24.35 5.71 -8.12
N LYS A 282 -24.67 4.71 -7.29
CA LYS A 282 -25.96 4.64 -6.58
C LYS A 282 -25.92 5.33 -5.23
N ALA A 283 -24.73 5.46 -4.64
CA ALA A 283 -24.52 6.14 -3.36
C ALA A 283 -24.42 7.66 -3.52
#